data_58a993cb88201b7f9b82703e5e24be91
#
_entry.id   58a993cb88201b7f9b82703e5e24be91
#
_cell.length_a   1.000
_cell.length_b   1.000
_cell.length_c   1.000
_cell.angle_alpha   90.00
_cell.angle_beta   90.00
_cell.angle_gamma   90.00
#
_symmetry.space_group_name_H-M   'P 1'
#
loop_
_entity.id
_entity.type
_entity.pdbx_description
1 polymer ?
#
loop_
_entity_poly.entity_id
_entity_poly.type
_entity_poly.pdbx_seq_one_letter_code
_entity_poly.pdbx_strand_id
1 'polypeptide(L)'
;TPRQGQFARRAVRVKSIPIVKMIDRNNGVGYIRMSGFQRTSATEMDRALEALKAQGMRSLVWDVRGNPGGLLTASVEVLDRFIDEGVLVSTKGRTRDQNWSYSAHRAGTWNIPLVLLIDGMSASASEIVAGAIEDHDRGQIVGRTSYGKWSVQSIFPLRESTGLRLTTAKFYSPRGRTLGKIGVKPDVAVKLSSTHRANYRASKINAEDDADIRAALQILRRQITRR
;
A
#
# COMPACT_ATOMS: atom_id res chain seq x y z
N THR A 1 24.00 29.62 18.23
CA THR A 1 25.08 28.79 18.77
C THR A 1 24.80 27.34 18.37
N PRO A 2 25.72 26.62 17.70
CA PRO A 2 25.53 25.23 17.38
C PRO A 2 25.47 24.40 18.67
N ARG A 3 24.51 23.47 18.74
CA ARG A 3 24.39 22.54 19.86
C ARG A 3 25.07 21.23 19.49
N GLN A 4 26.05 20.78 20.28
CA GLN A 4 26.63 19.44 20.18
C GLN A 4 25.79 18.46 21.00
N GLY A 5 25.49 17.27 20.43
CA GLY A 5 24.80 16.20 21.11
C GLY A 5 25.42 14.85 20.76
N GLN A 6 25.50 13.94 21.72
CA GLN A 6 25.86 12.55 21.48
C GLN A 6 24.61 11.74 21.15
N PHE A 7 24.63 11.01 20.03
CA PHE A 7 23.53 10.14 19.59
C PHE A 7 24.00 8.69 19.56
N ALA A 8 23.32 7.83 20.32
CA ALA A 8 23.55 6.39 20.25
C ALA A 8 22.67 5.76 19.17
N ARG A 9 23.27 4.96 18.27
CA ARG A 9 22.51 4.16 17.31
C ARG A 9 21.77 3.04 18.04
N ARG A 10 20.46 2.97 17.85
CA ARG A 10 19.60 1.89 18.33
C ARG A 10 18.74 1.35 17.20
N ALA A 11 18.41 0.06 17.25
CA ALA A 11 17.41 -0.52 16.36
C ALA A 11 16.03 0.07 16.69
N VAL A 12 15.47 0.83 15.76
CA VAL A 12 14.12 1.41 15.90
C VAL A 12 13.16 0.56 15.07
N ARG A 13 12.15 -0.01 15.71
CA ARG A 13 11.04 -0.68 15.02
C ARG A 13 10.02 0.37 14.60
N VAL A 14 9.95 0.64 13.31
CA VAL A 14 8.91 1.50 12.73
C VAL A 14 7.73 0.59 12.34
N LYS A 15 6.54 0.88 12.84
CA LYS A 15 5.32 0.14 12.48
C LYS A 15 4.95 0.41 11.02
N SER A 16 4.68 -0.65 10.27
CA SER A 16 4.12 -0.54 8.92
C SER A 16 2.69 -0.04 8.95
N ILE A 17 1.93 -0.41 9.98
CA ILE A 17 0.52 -0.08 10.16
C ILE A 17 0.35 0.76 11.44
N PRO A 18 0.45 2.09 11.34
CA PRO A 18 0.31 2.98 12.49
C PRO A 18 -1.13 3.18 12.95
N ILE A 19 -2.14 2.98 12.08
CA ILE A 19 -3.54 3.25 12.41
C ILE A 19 -4.42 2.10 11.95
N VAL A 20 -5.23 1.59 12.90
CA VAL A 20 -6.25 0.57 12.68
C VAL A 20 -7.49 0.99 13.46
N LYS A 21 -8.63 1.18 12.80
CA LYS A 21 -9.88 1.57 13.47
C LYS A 21 -11.13 1.28 12.63
N MET A 22 -12.28 1.14 13.27
CA MET A 22 -13.57 1.23 12.61
C MET A 22 -13.88 2.71 12.31
N ILE A 23 -14.17 3.03 11.03
CA ILE A 23 -14.51 4.40 10.60
C ILE A 23 -16.00 4.58 10.32
N ASP A 24 -16.75 3.49 10.15
CA ASP A 24 -18.20 3.46 10.09
C ASP A 24 -18.69 2.17 10.76
N ARG A 25 -19.04 2.25 12.04
CA ARG A 25 -19.47 1.07 12.82
C ARG A 25 -20.82 0.53 12.35
N ASN A 26 -21.74 1.41 11.94
CA ASN A 26 -23.07 1.00 11.52
C ASN A 26 -23.04 0.16 10.24
N ASN A 27 -22.12 0.48 9.32
CA ASN A 27 -21.94 -0.24 8.06
C ASN A 27 -20.78 -1.23 8.12
N GLY A 28 -20.09 -1.40 9.26
CA GLY A 28 -18.97 -2.32 9.41
C GLY A 28 -17.75 -1.97 8.55
N VAL A 29 -17.42 -0.68 8.39
CA VAL A 29 -16.26 -0.27 7.60
C VAL A 29 -15.02 -0.10 8.47
N GLY A 30 -14.04 -0.99 8.27
CA GLY A 30 -12.72 -0.90 8.85
C GLY A 30 -11.79 0.02 8.06
N TYR A 31 -10.76 0.53 8.72
CA TYR A 31 -9.73 1.37 8.14
C TYR A 31 -8.35 0.93 8.62
N ILE A 32 -7.44 0.74 7.67
CA ILE A 32 -6.03 0.43 7.92
C ILE A 32 -5.18 1.43 7.17
N ARG A 33 -4.31 2.19 7.88
CA ARG A 33 -3.27 3.00 7.27
C ARG A 33 -1.95 2.26 7.30
N MET A 34 -1.33 2.14 6.13
CA MET A 34 -0.01 1.54 5.95
C MET A 34 0.99 2.58 5.47
N SER A 35 2.04 2.84 6.25
CA SER A 35 3.05 3.88 6.00
C SER A 35 4.31 3.37 5.31
N GLY A 36 4.48 2.07 5.15
CA GLY A 36 5.63 1.44 4.49
C GLY A 36 5.51 -0.08 4.44
N PHE A 37 6.37 -0.72 3.67
CA PHE A 37 6.44 -2.19 3.55
C PHE A 37 7.74 -2.70 4.16
N GLN A 38 7.64 -3.38 5.30
CA GLN A 38 8.73 -3.94 6.09
C GLN A 38 8.52 -5.43 6.31
N ARG A 39 9.51 -6.14 6.82
CA ARG A 39 9.45 -7.60 7.08
C ARG A 39 8.27 -8.01 7.98
N THR A 40 7.79 -7.10 8.83
CA THR A 40 6.66 -7.34 9.76
C THR A 40 5.31 -6.97 9.18
N SER A 41 5.25 -6.41 7.97
CA SER A 41 4.01 -5.84 7.39
C SER A 41 2.89 -6.87 7.25
N ALA A 42 3.20 -8.08 6.83
CA ALA A 42 2.22 -9.15 6.69
C ALA A 42 1.61 -9.55 8.04
N THR A 43 2.45 -9.75 9.06
CA THR A 43 2.00 -10.06 10.42
C THR A 43 1.22 -8.90 11.04
N GLU A 44 1.62 -7.65 10.77
CA GLU A 44 0.88 -6.47 11.24
C GLU A 44 -0.49 -6.37 10.55
N MET A 45 -0.58 -6.72 9.25
CA MET A 45 -1.84 -6.76 8.51
C MET A 45 -2.77 -7.84 9.05
N ASP A 46 -2.27 -9.05 9.30
CA ASP A 46 -3.05 -10.14 9.87
C ASP A 46 -3.68 -9.72 11.21
N ARG A 47 -2.89 -9.13 12.11
CA ARG A 47 -3.37 -8.63 13.42
C ARG A 47 -4.40 -7.51 13.26
N ALA A 48 -4.18 -6.60 12.32
CA ALA A 48 -5.10 -5.49 12.07
C ALA A 48 -6.45 -5.98 11.54
N LEU A 49 -6.44 -6.91 10.60
CA LEU A 49 -7.65 -7.51 10.02
C LEU A 49 -8.45 -8.29 11.05
N GLU A 50 -7.79 -9.12 11.86
CA GLU A 50 -8.48 -9.87 12.93
C GLU A 50 -9.05 -8.94 14.02
N ALA A 51 -8.32 -7.88 14.41
CA ALA A 51 -8.81 -6.89 15.35
C ALA A 51 -10.03 -6.12 14.84
N LEU A 52 -10.10 -5.82 13.54
CA LEU A 52 -11.25 -5.18 12.92
C LEU A 52 -12.42 -6.17 12.75
N LYS A 53 -12.15 -7.42 12.39
CA LYS A 53 -13.15 -8.49 12.31
C LYS A 53 -13.85 -8.70 13.64
N ALA A 54 -13.10 -8.74 14.73
CA ALA A 54 -13.65 -8.84 16.09
C ALA A 54 -14.56 -7.66 16.47
N GLN A 55 -14.39 -6.50 15.77
CA GLN A 55 -15.25 -5.32 15.94
C GLN A 55 -16.40 -5.25 14.93
N GLY A 56 -16.65 -6.31 14.15
CA GLY A 56 -17.73 -6.40 13.17
C GLY A 56 -17.39 -5.78 11.80
N MET A 57 -16.12 -5.76 11.39
CA MET A 57 -15.74 -5.32 10.05
C MET A 57 -16.36 -6.22 8.97
N ARG A 58 -16.96 -5.60 7.96
CA ARG A 58 -17.55 -6.24 6.76
C ARG A 58 -16.93 -5.72 5.46
N SER A 59 -16.21 -4.60 5.51
CA SER A 59 -15.51 -3.98 4.38
C SER A 59 -14.30 -3.17 4.86
N LEU A 60 -13.36 -2.90 3.98
CA LEU A 60 -12.08 -2.29 4.32
C LEU A 60 -11.75 -1.09 3.44
N VAL A 61 -11.33 0.00 4.08
CA VAL A 61 -10.55 1.07 3.46
C VAL A 61 -9.08 0.85 3.81
N TRP A 62 -8.25 0.53 2.80
CA TRP A 62 -6.81 0.38 2.95
C TRP A 62 -6.11 1.63 2.42
N ASP A 63 -5.44 2.38 3.28
CA ASP A 63 -4.82 3.66 2.96
C ASP A 63 -3.31 3.52 2.83
N VAL A 64 -2.80 3.69 1.60
CA VAL A 64 -1.36 3.75 1.29
C VAL A 64 -0.94 5.13 0.78
N ARG A 65 -1.74 6.17 1.03
CA ARG A 65 -1.37 7.55 0.71
C ARG A 65 -0.12 7.95 1.53
N GLY A 66 0.82 8.62 0.87
CA GLY A 66 2.10 9.01 1.48
C GLY A 66 3.05 7.84 1.77
N ASN A 67 2.74 6.64 1.36
CA ASN A 67 3.59 5.47 1.53
C ASN A 67 4.60 5.36 0.38
N PRO A 68 5.91 5.58 0.61
CA PRO A 68 6.93 5.56 -0.45
C PRO A 68 7.29 4.14 -0.90
N GLY A 69 6.64 3.11 -0.36
CA GLY A 69 6.92 1.71 -0.65
C GLY A 69 7.71 1.02 0.45
N GLY A 70 8.63 0.18 0.06
CA GLY A 70 9.46 -0.65 0.94
C GLY A 70 9.88 -1.95 0.26
N LEU A 71 9.90 -3.04 1.02
CA LEU A 71 10.31 -4.36 0.52
C LEU A 71 9.26 -4.94 -0.44
N LEU A 72 9.74 -5.40 -1.61
CA LEU A 72 8.92 -6.11 -2.59
C LEU A 72 8.25 -7.34 -1.97
N THR A 73 9.03 -8.18 -1.30
CA THR A 73 8.51 -9.41 -0.67
C THR A 73 7.40 -9.11 0.34
N ALA A 74 7.55 -8.06 1.14
CA ALA A 74 6.52 -7.64 2.08
C ALA A 74 5.22 -7.18 1.38
N SER A 75 5.31 -6.51 0.21
CA SER A 75 4.11 -6.14 -0.55
C SER A 75 3.40 -7.36 -1.14
N VAL A 76 4.16 -8.33 -1.64
CA VAL A 76 3.63 -9.62 -2.12
C VAL A 76 2.93 -10.38 -0.98
N GLU A 77 3.59 -10.53 0.16
CA GLU A 77 3.03 -11.21 1.32
C GLU A 77 1.73 -10.55 1.81
N VAL A 78 1.66 -9.21 1.80
CA VAL A 78 0.42 -8.50 2.17
C VAL A 78 -0.66 -8.68 1.12
N LEU A 79 -0.34 -8.62 -0.18
CA LEU A 79 -1.29 -8.86 -1.27
C LEU A 79 -1.91 -10.25 -1.22
N ASP A 80 -1.12 -11.24 -0.84
CA ASP A 80 -1.55 -12.65 -0.68
C ASP A 80 -2.64 -12.86 0.39
N ARG A 81 -2.95 -11.83 1.21
CA ARG A 81 -4.11 -11.80 2.12
C ARG A 81 -5.40 -11.41 1.41
N PHE A 82 -5.32 -10.87 0.21
CA PHE A 82 -6.48 -10.31 -0.49
C PHE A 82 -6.70 -10.93 -1.86
N ILE A 83 -5.69 -11.52 -2.47
CA ILE A 83 -5.70 -12.16 -3.78
C ILE A 83 -5.26 -13.61 -3.58
N ASP A 84 -6.05 -14.56 -4.03
CA ASP A 84 -5.88 -16.00 -3.78
C ASP A 84 -5.17 -16.74 -4.90
N GLU A 85 -5.20 -16.20 -6.13
CA GLU A 85 -4.58 -16.84 -7.30
C GLU A 85 -4.00 -15.83 -8.29
N GLY A 86 -3.14 -16.31 -9.16
CA GLY A 86 -2.55 -15.55 -10.25
C GLY A 86 -1.30 -14.77 -9.86
N VAL A 87 -0.71 -14.11 -10.84
CA VAL A 87 0.50 -13.31 -10.66
C VAL A 87 0.17 -12.02 -9.90
N LEU A 88 0.96 -11.67 -8.90
CA LEU A 88 0.84 -10.41 -8.15
C LEU A 88 1.75 -9.33 -8.73
N VAL A 89 2.97 -9.68 -9.10
CA VAL A 89 3.95 -8.80 -9.72
C VAL A 89 5.04 -9.64 -10.39
N SER A 90 5.62 -9.13 -11.47
CA SER A 90 6.84 -9.70 -12.04
C SER A 90 7.93 -8.64 -12.21
N THR A 91 9.17 -9.10 -12.30
CA THR A 91 10.32 -8.25 -12.59
C THR A 91 10.98 -8.71 -13.88
N LYS A 92 11.48 -7.77 -14.68
CA LYS A 92 12.31 -8.05 -15.85
C LYS A 92 13.51 -7.13 -15.83
N GLY A 93 14.68 -7.73 -15.85
CA GLY A 93 15.98 -7.06 -15.88
C GLY A 93 16.75 -7.34 -17.16
N ARG A 94 18.02 -6.94 -17.14
CA ARG A 94 18.95 -7.15 -18.26
C ARG A 94 19.39 -8.59 -18.37
N THR A 95 19.48 -9.30 -17.24
CA THR A 95 19.93 -10.69 -17.14
C THR A 95 18.76 -11.56 -16.64
N ARG A 96 18.80 -12.88 -16.94
CA ARG A 96 17.71 -13.81 -16.61
C ARG A 96 17.48 -13.97 -15.11
N ASP A 97 18.53 -13.89 -14.30
CA ASP A 97 18.47 -13.94 -12.83
C ASP A 97 17.75 -12.75 -12.18
N GLN A 98 17.46 -11.71 -12.96
CA GLN A 98 16.67 -10.55 -12.53
C GLN A 98 15.18 -10.67 -12.89
N ASN A 99 14.80 -11.78 -13.55
CA ASN A 99 13.44 -12.04 -13.97
C ASN A 99 12.74 -12.95 -12.97
N TRP A 100 11.83 -12.37 -12.18
CA TRP A 100 11.06 -13.09 -11.18
C TRP A 100 9.57 -12.89 -11.40
N SER A 101 8.77 -13.87 -11.02
CA SER A 101 7.32 -13.76 -10.94
C SER A 101 6.89 -14.19 -9.56
N TYR A 102 6.07 -13.36 -8.93
CA TYR A 102 5.46 -13.61 -7.63
C TYR A 102 3.97 -13.82 -7.84
N SER A 103 3.48 -14.97 -7.44
CA SER A 103 2.06 -15.34 -7.56
C SER A 103 1.43 -15.47 -6.19
N ALA A 104 0.13 -15.25 -6.13
CA ALA A 104 -0.67 -15.58 -4.97
C ALA A 104 -0.78 -17.11 -4.82
N HIS A 105 -0.86 -17.58 -3.59
CA HIS A 105 -0.85 -19.01 -3.29
C HIS A 105 -1.60 -19.38 -2.01
N ARG A 106 -2.24 -18.40 -1.40
CA ARG A 106 -2.88 -18.57 -0.10
C ARG A 106 -4.37 -18.87 -0.23
N ALA A 107 -4.79 -20.04 0.24
CA ALA A 107 -6.19 -20.33 0.48
C ALA A 107 -6.73 -19.53 1.68
N GLY A 108 -7.99 -19.15 1.67
CA GLY A 108 -8.64 -18.45 2.79
C GLY A 108 -8.33 -16.96 2.87
N THR A 109 -8.20 -16.30 1.73
CA THR A 109 -8.02 -14.84 1.64
C THR A 109 -9.24 -14.06 2.15
N TRP A 110 -9.02 -12.81 2.50
CA TRP A 110 -10.07 -11.90 2.91
C TRP A 110 -10.89 -11.43 1.72
N ASN A 111 -12.04 -12.06 1.48
CA ASN A 111 -12.94 -11.71 0.38
C ASN A 111 -14.03 -10.71 0.82
N ILE A 112 -13.62 -9.57 1.38
CA ILE A 112 -14.50 -8.47 1.77
C ILE A 112 -14.39 -7.32 0.75
N PRO A 113 -15.43 -6.47 0.61
CA PRO A 113 -15.33 -5.25 -0.18
C PRO A 113 -14.14 -4.40 0.24
N LEU A 114 -13.34 -3.95 -0.72
CA LEU A 114 -12.08 -3.26 -0.52
C LEU A 114 -12.03 -1.97 -1.34
N VAL A 115 -11.63 -0.88 -0.70
CA VAL A 115 -11.19 0.36 -1.36
C VAL A 115 -9.76 0.65 -0.95
N LEU A 116 -8.89 0.87 -1.94
CA LEU A 116 -7.51 1.29 -1.75
C LEU A 116 -7.39 2.80 -1.97
N LEU A 117 -6.81 3.53 -1.00
CA LEU A 117 -6.51 4.95 -1.14
C LEU A 117 -5.07 5.15 -1.57
N ILE A 118 -4.86 5.90 -2.65
CA ILE A 118 -3.53 6.27 -3.16
C ILE A 118 -3.40 7.77 -3.38
N ASP A 119 -2.15 8.26 -3.45
CA ASP A 119 -1.83 9.63 -3.85
C ASP A 119 -0.49 9.73 -4.59
N GLY A 120 -0.10 10.93 -5.00
CA GLY A 120 1.15 11.17 -5.71
C GLY A 120 2.44 10.84 -4.93
N MET A 121 2.32 10.47 -3.66
CA MET A 121 3.45 10.00 -2.84
C MET A 121 3.41 8.48 -2.61
N SER A 122 2.35 7.80 -3.03
CA SER A 122 2.30 6.33 -3.08
C SER A 122 3.26 5.85 -4.17
N ALA A 123 4.32 5.15 -3.78
CA ALA A 123 5.40 4.79 -4.71
C ALA A 123 5.90 3.35 -4.54
N SER A 124 6.53 2.78 -5.59
CA SER A 124 7.24 1.50 -5.53
C SER A 124 6.33 0.35 -5.04
N ALA A 125 6.59 -0.26 -3.87
CA ALA A 125 5.77 -1.35 -3.32
C ALA A 125 4.29 -0.96 -3.17
N SER A 126 3.96 0.30 -2.88
CA SER A 126 2.57 0.79 -2.86
C SER A 126 1.93 0.76 -4.25
N GLU A 127 2.71 0.99 -5.29
CA GLU A 127 2.23 0.93 -6.67
C GLU A 127 2.10 -0.52 -7.16
N ILE A 128 2.94 -1.44 -6.64
CA ILE A 128 2.77 -2.88 -6.87
C ILE A 128 1.42 -3.32 -6.30
N VAL A 129 1.11 -2.90 -5.07
CA VAL A 129 -0.19 -3.18 -4.44
C VAL A 129 -1.32 -2.59 -5.25
N ALA A 130 -1.25 -1.33 -5.64
CA ALA A 130 -2.30 -0.69 -6.42
C ALA A 130 -2.49 -1.36 -7.80
N GLY A 131 -1.40 -1.65 -8.51
CA GLY A 131 -1.46 -2.33 -9.80
C GLY A 131 -1.99 -3.76 -9.72
N ALA A 132 -1.71 -4.49 -8.63
CA ALA A 132 -2.26 -5.82 -8.41
C ALA A 132 -3.76 -5.75 -8.08
N ILE A 133 -4.19 -4.84 -7.21
CA ILE A 133 -5.61 -4.62 -6.88
C ILE A 133 -6.40 -4.25 -8.14
N GLU A 134 -5.85 -3.36 -9.00
CA GLU A 134 -6.45 -2.97 -10.28
C GLU A 134 -6.56 -4.15 -11.24
N ASP A 135 -5.46 -4.85 -11.50
CA ASP A 135 -5.39 -5.90 -12.52
C ASP A 135 -6.19 -7.16 -12.17
N HIS A 136 -6.38 -7.44 -10.88
CA HIS A 136 -7.24 -8.53 -10.39
C HIS A 136 -8.69 -8.10 -10.15
N ASP A 137 -9.06 -6.85 -10.43
CA ASP A 137 -10.39 -6.30 -10.13
C ASP A 137 -10.79 -6.52 -8.65
N ARG A 138 -9.76 -6.56 -7.72
CA ARG A 138 -9.95 -6.96 -6.33
C ARG A 138 -10.67 -5.89 -5.49
N GLY A 139 -10.60 -4.65 -5.89
CA GLY A 139 -11.20 -3.52 -5.21
C GLY A 139 -11.09 -2.26 -6.02
N GLN A 140 -11.75 -1.17 -5.56
CA GLN A 140 -11.66 0.12 -6.22
C GLN A 140 -10.54 0.97 -5.66
N ILE A 141 -9.90 1.73 -6.52
CA ILE A 141 -8.81 2.65 -6.18
C ILE A 141 -9.34 4.07 -6.17
N VAL A 142 -9.13 4.78 -5.07
CA VAL A 142 -9.63 6.16 -4.86
C VAL A 142 -8.47 7.09 -4.54
N GLY A 143 -8.50 8.31 -5.06
CA GLY A 143 -7.55 9.36 -4.71
C GLY A 143 -6.91 10.05 -5.91
N ARG A 144 -5.59 10.01 -6.05
CA ARG A 144 -4.79 10.66 -7.11
C ARG A 144 -3.79 9.68 -7.68
N THR A 145 -3.38 9.92 -8.94
CA THR A 145 -2.36 9.12 -9.61
C THR A 145 -1.11 8.97 -8.73
N SER A 146 -0.58 7.77 -8.64
CA SER A 146 0.60 7.44 -7.86
C SER A 146 1.89 8.02 -8.49
N TYR A 147 3.02 7.83 -7.82
CA TYR A 147 4.29 8.47 -8.17
C TYR A 147 4.88 8.03 -9.52
N GLY A 148 4.74 6.77 -9.89
CA GLY A 148 5.34 6.22 -11.11
C GLY A 148 6.78 5.69 -10.94
N LYS A 149 7.10 5.09 -9.78
CA LYS A 149 8.40 4.44 -9.53
C LYS A 149 8.31 2.93 -9.69
N TRP A 150 8.45 2.47 -10.91
CA TRP A 150 8.36 1.04 -11.27
C TRP A 150 9.73 0.42 -11.58
N SER A 151 10.73 0.67 -10.72
CA SER A 151 12.09 0.16 -10.88
C SER A 151 12.59 -0.57 -9.65
N VAL A 152 13.24 -1.70 -9.87
CA VAL A 152 13.96 -2.47 -8.85
C VAL A 152 15.34 -1.88 -8.67
N GLN A 153 15.74 -1.65 -7.42
CA GLN A 153 17.07 -1.22 -7.09
C GLN A 153 17.79 -2.29 -6.29
N SER A 154 18.93 -2.74 -6.80
CA SER A 154 19.83 -3.67 -6.12
C SER A 154 20.97 -2.92 -5.45
N ILE A 155 21.38 -3.41 -4.28
CA ILE A 155 22.53 -2.89 -3.54
C ILE A 155 23.65 -3.88 -3.69
N PHE A 156 24.77 -3.41 -4.23
CA PHE A 156 26.00 -4.17 -4.38
C PHE A 156 26.98 -3.71 -3.30
N PRO A 157 27.31 -4.58 -2.33
CA PRO A 157 28.30 -4.23 -1.32
C PRO A 157 29.67 -4.06 -1.98
N LEU A 158 30.37 -3.00 -1.63
CA LEU A 158 31.74 -2.71 -2.06
C LEU A 158 32.67 -2.80 -0.85
N ARG A 159 33.97 -2.55 -1.08
CA ARG A 159 34.96 -2.51 0.01
C ARG A 159 34.66 -1.38 1.00
N GLU A 160 35.25 -1.47 2.22
CA GLU A 160 35.18 -0.43 3.26
C GLU A 160 33.77 -0.06 3.73
N SER A 161 32.86 -1.06 3.84
CA SER A 161 31.47 -0.86 4.29
C SER A 161 30.67 0.12 3.42
N THR A 162 31.08 0.33 2.17
CA THR A 162 30.33 1.12 1.18
C THR A 162 29.47 0.21 0.32
N GLY A 163 28.55 0.80 -0.46
CA GLY A 163 27.69 0.05 -1.36
C GLY A 163 27.23 0.90 -2.55
N LEU A 164 27.07 0.24 -3.69
CA LEU A 164 26.55 0.81 -4.92
C LEU A 164 25.08 0.44 -5.08
N ARG A 165 24.21 1.40 -5.30
CA ARG A 165 22.79 1.20 -5.55
C ARG A 165 22.46 1.47 -7.01
N LEU A 166 22.03 0.45 -7.74
CA LEU A 166 21.72 0.52 -9.17
C LEU A 166 20.31 0.04 -9.45
N THR A 167 19.69 0.62 -10.48
CA THR A 167 18.46 0.06 -11.06
C THR A 167 18.81 -1.14 -11.93
N THR A 168 18.32 -2.32 -11.57
CA THR A 168 18.63 -3.58 -12.24
C THR A 168 17.48 -4.18 -13.00
N ALA A 169 16.22 -3.85 -12.64
CA ALA A 169 15.05 -4.37 -13.29
C ALA A 169 13.87 -3.37 -13.24
N LYS A 170 12.81 -3.68 -13.98
CA LYS A 170 11.51 -2.99 -13.90
C LYS A 170 10.47 -3.93 -13.32
N PHE A 171 9.50 -3.36 -12.61
CA PHE A 171 8.28 -4.07 -12.20
C PHE A 171 7.27 -4.10 -13.34
N TYR A 172 6.48 -5.18 -13.35
CA TYR A 172 5.33 -5.36 -14.22
C TYR A 172 4.15 -5.82 -13.39
N SER A 173 3.00 -5.22 -13.62
CA SER A 173 1.74 -5.60 -13.00
C SER A 173 1.29 -7.01 -13.47
N PRO A 174 0.28 -7.62 -12.86
CA PRO A 174 -0.25 -8.92 -13.28
C PRO A 174 -0.58 -9.01 -14.78
N ARG A 175 -1.15 -7.95 -15.35
CA ARG A 175 -1.44 -7.86 -16.81
C ARG A 175 -0.22 -7.45 -17.66
N GLY A 176 0.99 -7.44 -17.09
CA GLY A 176 2.23 -7.19 -17.82
C GLY A 176 2.51 -5.71 -18.15
N ARG A 177 1.81 -4.77 -17.49
CA ARG A 177 2.03 -3.33 -17.67
C ARG A 177 3.20 -2.83 -16.80
N THR A 178 4.02 -1.93 -17.33
CA THR A 178 4.95 -1.14 -16.52
C THR A 178 4.48 0.31 -16.50
N LEU A 179 4.30 0.89 -15.31
CA LEU A 179 3.72 2.21 -15.10
C LEU A 179 4.77 3.25 -14.68
N GLY A 180 6.04 2.98 -15.01
CA GLY A 180 7.15 3.90 -14.75
C GLY A 180 6.90 5.27 -15.36
N LYS A 181 7.05 6.35 -14.57
CA LYS A 181 6.77 7.74 -14.89
C LYS A 181 5.28 8.06 -15.17
N ILE A 182 4.40 7.08 -15.17
CA ILE A 182 2.95 7.23 -15.41
C ILE A 182 2.18 7.15 -14.10
N GLY A 183 2.53 6.16 -13.24
CA GLY A 183 1.80 5.83 -12.02
C GLY A 183 0.51 5.05 -12.27
N VAL A 184 -0.09 4.56 -11.19
CA VAL A 184 -1.41 3.94 -11.19
C VAL A 184 -2.46 5.04 -11.09
N LYS A 185 -3.44 5.04 -11.99
CA LYS A 185 -4.55 5.99 -11.97
C LYS A 185 -5.66 5.45 -11.07
N PRO A 186 -6.27 6.30 -10.21
CA PRO A 186 -7.42 5.86 -9.43
C PRO A 186 -8.66 5.70 -10.31
N ASP A 187 -9.55 4.75 -9.95
CA ASP A 187 -10.88 4.61 -10.55
C ASP A 187 -11.77 5.81 -10.24
N VAL A 188 -11.60 6.34 -9.01
CA VAL A 188 -12.31 7.55 -8.55
C VAL A 188 -11.30 8.61 -8.16
N ALA A 189 -11.11 9.58 -9.05
CA ALA A 189 -10.22 10.70 -8.80
C ALA A 189 -10.84 11.72 -7.84
N VAL A 190 -10.12 12.08 -6.79
CA VAL A 190 -10.54 13.07 -5.79
C VAL A 190 -9.64 14.29 -5.86
N LYS A 191 -10.23 15.46 -6.07
CA LYS A 191 -9.49 16.74 -6.07
C LYS A 191 -9.15 17.16 -4.64
N LEU A 192 -7.90 17.60 -4.40
CA LEU A 192 -7.49 18.16 -3.13
C LEU A 192 -8.08 19.56 -2.94
N SER A 193 -8.77 19.78 -1.82
CA SER A 193 -9.00 21.14 -1.33
C SER A 193 -7.79 21.64 -0.50
N SER A 194 -7.68 22.95 -0.32
CA SER A 194 -6.59 23.56 0.47
C SER A 194 -6.52 23.06 1.92
N THR A 195 -7.65 22.73 2.51
CA THR A 195 -7.78 22.16 3.86
C THR A 195 -7.23 20.74 3.99
N HIS A 196 -7.20 19.95 2.92
CA HIS A 196 -6.71 18.57 2.94
C HIS A 196 -5.20 18.44 3.22
N ARG A 197 -4.40 19.40 2.75
CA ARG A 197 -2.94 19.37 2.95
C ARG A 197 -2.54 19.53 4.41
N ALA A 198 -3.30 20.27 5.20
CA ALA A 198 -3.04 20.50 6.62
C ALA A 198 -3.38 19.25 7.46
N ASN A 199 -4.51 18.59 7.20
CA ASN A 199 -4.99 17.44 7.95
C ASN A 199 -4.16 16.17 7.69
N TYR A 200 -3.58 16.03 6.49
CA TYR A 200 -2.72 14.91 6.13
C TYR A 200 -1.43 14.85 6.97
N ARG A 201 -0.88 16.01 7.37
CA ARG A 201 0.30 16.11 8.24
C ARG A 201 -0.02 15.88 9.73
N ALA A 202 -1.26 16.00 10.13
CA ALA A 202 -1.64 16.04 11.56
C ALA A 202 -1.91 14.66 12.19
N SER A 203 -1.73 13.53 11.48
CA SER A 203 -2.03 12.16 11.98
C SER A 203 -3.45 11.95 12.51
N LYS A 204 -4.31 12.96 12.44
CA LYS A 204 -5.71 12.88 12.85
C LYS A 204 -6.57 12.57 11.63
N ILE A 205 -6.96 11.30 11.53
CA ILE A 205 -7.90 10.87 10.50
C ILE A 205 -9.29 11.10 11.04
N ASN A 206 -9.96 12.11 10.50
CA ASN A 206 -11.39 12.29 10.65
C ASN A 206 -12.05 11.91 9.32
N ALA A 207 -12.89 10.88 9.34
CA ALA A 207 -13.57 10.41 8.13
C ALA A 207 -14.49 11.48 7.53
N GLU A 208 -15.00 12.41 8.32
CA GLU A 208 -15.87 13.49 7.88
C GLU A 208 -15.11 14.60 7.13
N ASP A 209 -13.85 14.82 7.48
CA ASP A 209 -13.03 15.90 6.92
C ASP A 209 -12.18 15.44 5.73
N ASP A 210 -12.01 14.12 5.52
CA ASP A 210 -11.18 13.54 4.46
C ASP A 210 -12.03 13.14 3.24
N ALA A 211 -11.89 13.86 2.12
CA ALA A 211 -12.68 13.63 0.91
C ALA A 211 -12.42 12.26 0.28
N ASP A 212 -11.19 11.71 0.37
CA ASP A 212 -10.88 10.38 -0.14
C ASP A 212 -11.62 9.32 0.68
N ILE A 213 -11.63 9.47 2.01
CA ILE A 213 -12.34 8.56 2.90
C ILE A 213 -13.84 8.67 2.69
N ARG A 214 -14.41 9.88 2.52
CA ARG A 214 -15.83 10.04 2.19
C ARG A 214 -16.20 9.34 0.88
N ALA A 215 -15.38 9.48 -0.17
CA ALA A 215 -15.60 8.78 -1.43
C ALA A 215 -15.54 7.26 -1.26
N ALA A 216 -14.56 6.75 -0.51
CA ALA A 216 -14.44 5.34 -0.19
C ALA A 216 -15.66 4.80 0.58
N LEU A 217 -16.14 5.53 1.58
CA LEU A 217 -17.34 5.17 2.34
C LEU A 217 -18.59 5.11 1.45
N GLN A 218 -18.77 6.06 0.53
CA GLN A 218 -19.89 6.02 -0.41
C GLN A 218 -19.87 4.78 -1.30
N ILE A 219 -18.70 4.38 -1.77
CA ILE A 219 -18.51 3.17 -2.58
C ILE A 219 -18.89 1.93 -1.77
N LEU A 220 -18.30 1.78 -0.59
CA LEU A 220 -18.49 0.59 0.24
C LEU A 220 -19.93 0.45 0.73
N ARG A 221 -20.58 1.54 1.12
CA ARG A 221 -22.01 1.53 1.52
C ARG A 221 -22.90 1.00 0.41
N ARG A 222 -22.67 1.42 -0.85
CA ARG A 222 -23.43 0.92 -2.02
C ARG A 222 -23.21 -0.57 -2.27
N GLN A 223 -21.98 -1.08 -2.06
CA GLN A 223 -21.67 -2.50 -2.23
C GLN A 223 -22.28 -3.37 -1.14
N ILE A 224 -22.37 -2.88 0.10
CA ILE A 224 -22.98 -3.60 1.22
C ILE A 224 -24.50 -3.70 1.06
N THR A 225 -25.16 -2.65 0.56
CA THR A 225 -26.63 -2.62 0.36
C THR A 225 -27.10 -3.51 -0.79
N ARG A 226 -26.21 -3.89 -1.72
CA ARG A 226 -26.52 -4.76 -2.86
C ARG A 226 -26.29 -6.26 -2.62
N ARG A 227 -25.75 -6.62 -1.46
CA ARG A 227 -25.57 -8.01 -0.99
C ARG A 227 -26.63 -8.36 0.05
#